data_08c726f5141cbdfe33b488b6c4f05390
#
_entry.id   08c726f5141cbdfe33b488b6c4f05390
#
_cell.length_a   1.000
_cell.length_b   1.000
_cell.length_c   1.000
_cell.angle_alpha   90.00
_cell.angle_beta   90.00
_cell.angle_gamma   90.00
#
_symmetry.space_group_name_H-M   'P 1'
#
loop_
_entity.id
_entity.type
_entity.pdbx_description
1 polymer ?
#
loop_
_entity_poly.entity_id
_entity_poly.type
_entity_poly.pdbx_seq_one_letter_code
_entity_poly.pdbx_strand_id
1 'polypeptide(L)'
;VFYFHSKNNRIQKLKIFKFLFSKPRNTKRAVFFTRIFVLLYCMAAHTYNNNNNNNQRNTNFSVVLHNHRHRFIDFHGLNPNFGFRFRQILVPFNPPSVLNPYLLIRMEEERSISLLQFMVNEGLVPSPEEEVKRRVVIDKLKQIVLVWAKKAAWQRGLPKQEIAATCATILTYGSYGLGAHCSESDIDALCVGPSFATMAKDFFIVLRNMLESRPEVSEIHCVKDAKVPLMRLKFDGISVDLPYAQLRVLSVPLNVDVLDPFFFRDIDETSWKSLSGVRANKCILQLVPNLQNFQSMLKCAKLWAKRRGVYGNLNGFLGGVHFAILVALLCQNHPNASLSVLIVNFFKTFAFWPWPTPVVLQEGMFPTTADPSETRSLMPIRLPCSPHEYCHSNITRSTFYKIRAEFLRGHNMTRDILRPDFDWHSVFEPFPYLKKYARFVKIYLSTSDQSELGDWVGWVRSRFRCLLVKLEEVQGLCDPNPTEYVDTEAGEPNVVFYWGLQPGKTNAIYIESVEADFLKNLYNGYQGSLGRMELSVVQASQLSKNAQSDTGRGKGRKACWKIHDYYPRNPVYSQHLPHYLVGYMAATNGDTDCESAWG
;
A
#
# COMPACT_ATOMS: atom_id res chain seq x y z
N VAL A 1 17.60 -1.65 -28.77
CA VAL A 1 17.34 -0.22 -29.04
C VAL A 1 18.42 0.55 -28.33
N PHE A 2 19.19 1.32 -29.07
CA PHE A 2 20.32 2.07 -28.52
C PHE A 2 19.98 3.56 -28.55
N TYR A 3 20.23 4.25 -27.44
CA TYR A 3 20.06 5.69 -27.29
C TYR A 3 21.42 6.35 -27.08
N PHE A 4 21.68 7.45 -27.76
CA PHE A 4 22.84 8.29 -27.55
C PHE A 4 22.40 9.61 -26.91
N HIS A 5 23.04 9.98 -25.81
CA HIS A 5 22.82 11.28 -25.18
C HIS A 5 24.03 12.18 -25.40
N SER A 6 23.80 13.33 -26.00
CA SER A 6 24.77 14.43 -26.08
C SER A 6 24.39 15.51 -25.08
N LYS A 7 25.38 16.14 -24.44
CA LYS A 7 25.19 17.22 -23.46
C LYS A 7 24.54 18.50 -24.01
N ASN A 8 24.32 18.60 -25.31
CA ASN A 8 23.61 19.72 -25.94
C ASN A 8 22.31 19.25 -26.59
N ASN A 9 21.28 19.22 -25.87
CA ASN A 9 19.82 19.07 -26.13
C ASN A 9 19.35 19.08 -27.63
N ARG A 10 20.03 18.46 -28.59
CA ARG A 10 19.51 18.19 -29.93
C ARG A 10 19.50 16.70 -30.19
N ILE A 11 18.32 16.11 -30.17
CA ILE A 11 18.05 14.73 -30.57
C ILE A 11 18.13 14.69 -32.10
N GLN A 12 19.21 14.15 -32.66
CA GLN A 12 19.23 13.77 -34.07
C GLN A 12 18.74 12.32 -34.20
N LYS A 13 17.64 12.13 -34.95
CA LYS A 13 17.11 10.81 -35.31
C LYS A 13 18.08 10.13 -36.28
N LEU A 14 18.89 9.19 -35.80
CA LEU A 14 19.56 8.23 -36.67
C LEU A 14 18.61 7.04 -36.95
N LYS A 15 18.56 6.63 -38.22
CA LYS A 15 17.70 5.54 -38.73
C LYS A 15 17.89 4.28 -37.92
N ILE A 16 16.77 3.72 -37.45
CA ILE A 16 16.67 2.47 -36.66
C ILE A 16 16.98 1.30 -37.62
N PHE A 17 18.10 0.61 -37.40
CA PHE A 17 18.31 -0.72 -37.96
C PHE A 17 17.77 -1.75 -36.98
N LYS A 18 16.67 -2.40 -37.36
CA LYS A 18 16.09 -3.55 -36.63
C LYS A 18 16.88 -4.80 -37.05
N PHE A 19 17.81 -5.27 -36.21
CA PHE A 19 18.40 -6.60 -36.35
C PHE A 19 17.60 -7.60 -35.53
N LEU A 20 16.97 -8.55 -36.19
CA LEU A 20 16.38 -9.76 -35.58
C LEU A 20 17.52 -10.74 -35.27
N PHE A 21 17.84 -10.91 -34.01
CA PHE A 21 18.79 -11.94 -33.56
C PHE A 21 18.06 -13.25 -33.28
N SER A 22 18.30 -14.27 -34.12
CA SER A 22 18.19 -15.66 -33.71
C SER A 22 19.36 -15.99 -32.78
N LYS A 23 19.12 -16.71 -31.67
CA LYS A 23 20.11 -17.08 -30.65
C LYS A 23 21.40 -17.64 -31.29
N PRO A 24 22.58 -17.04 -31.09
CA PRO A 24 23.81 -17.61 -31.60
C PRO A 24 24.24 -18.80 -30.72
N ARG A 25 24.36 -19.96 -31.32
CA ARG A 25 24.86 -21.19 -30.67
C ARG A 25 26.39 -21.22 -30.49
N ASN A 26 27.12 -20.15 -30.78
CA ASN A 26 28.59 -20.19 -30.76
C ASN A 26 29.22 -18.90 -30.22
N THR A 27 30.01 -19.03 -29.15
CA THR A 27 30.69 -17.95 -28.44
C THR A 27 31.68 -17.16 -29.31
N LYS A 28 32.29 -17.80 -30.32
CA LYS A 28 33.18 -17.13 -31.28
C LYS A 28 32.47 -16.08 -32.15
N ARG A 29 31.18 -16.27 -32.47
CA ARG A 29 30.37 -15.29 -33.21
C ARG A 29 30.05 -14.06 -32.36
N ALA A 30 29.78 -14.23 -31.07
CA ALA A 30 29.51 -13.10 -30.19
C ALA A 30 30.71 -12.14 -30.07
N VAL A 31 31.94 -12.67 -29.99
CA VAL A 31 33.18 -11.90 -29.94
C VAL A 31 33.42 -11.19 -31.28
N PHE A 32 33.12 -11.84 -32.39
CA PHE A 32 33.24 -11.24 -33.73
C PHE A 32 32.30 -10.04 -33.94
N PHE A 33 31.05 -10.19 -33.52
CA PHE A 33 30.07 -9.09 -33.60
C PHE A 33 30.41 -7.92 -32.68
N THR A 34 30.95 -8.19 -31.49
CA THR A 34 31.42 -7.12 -30.59
C THR A 34 32.59 -6.35 -31.21
N ARG A 35 33.52 -7.03 -31.89
CA ARG A 35 34.63 -6.39 -32.62
C ARG A 35 34.17 -5.53 -33.79
N ILE A 36 33.20 -5.99 -34.56
CA ILE A 36 32.62 -5.20 -35.69
C ILE A 36 31.91 -3.96 -35.15
N PHE A 37 31.19 -4.08 -34.03
CA PHE A 37 30.45 -2.97 -33.43
C PHE A 37 31.40 -1.88 -32.90
N VAL A 38 32.50 -2.25 -32.26
CA VAL A 38 33.54 -1.31 -31.83
C VAL A 38 34.21 -0.63 -33.03
N LEU A 39 34.47 -1.36 -34.10
CA LEU A 39 35.05 -0.79 -35.34
C LEU A 39 34.10 0.22 -36.01
N LEU A 40 32.80 -0.10 -36.11
CA LEU A 40 31.79 0.79 -36.67
C LEU A 40 31.59 2.06 -35.81
N TYR A 41 31.71 1.91 -34.48
CA TYR A 41 31.68 3.05 -33.58
C TYR A 41 32.90 3.96 -33.74
N CYS A 42 34.11 3.39 -33.84
CA CYS A 42 35.33 4.15 -34.09
C CYS A 42 35.30 4.88 -35.45
N MET A 43 34.71 4.25 -36.48
CA MET A 43 34.51 4.89 -37.79
C MET A 43 33.50 6.04 -37.71
N ALA A 44 32.39 5.89 -37.00
CA ALA A 44 31.40 6.94 -36.79
C ALA A 44 31.95 8.13 -35.99
N ALA A 45 32.78 7.86 -34.99
CA ALA A 45 33.46 8.88 -34.19
C ALA A 45 34.52 9.64 -35.02
N HIS A 46 35.22 8.95 -35.95
CA HIS A 46 36.19 9.56 -36.84
C HIS A 46 35.53 10.46 -37.91
N THR A 47 34.37 10.06 -38.41
CA THR A 47 33.60 10.88 -39.37
C THR A 47 33.03 12.14 -38.73
N TYR A 48 32.67 12.07 -37.43
CA TYR A 48 32.16 13.21 -36.67
C TYR A 48 33.26 14.24 -36.36
N ASN A 49 34.50 13.80 -36.08
CA ASN A 49 35.63 14.68 -35.77
C ASN A 49 36.18 15.41 -37.04
N ASN A 50 36.06 14.82 -38.22
CA ASN A 50 36.50 15.47 -39.46
C ASN A 50 35.57 16.60 -39.93
N ASN A 51 34.35 16.69 -39.41
CA ASN A 51 33.40 17.76 -39.75
C ASN A 51 33.40 18.95 -38.78
N ASN A 52 34.22 18.93 -37.71
CA ASN A 52 34.27 20.00 -36.70
C ASN A 52 35.72 20.42 -36.35
N ASN A 53 36.51 20.82 -37.37
CA ASN A 53 37.77 21.51 -37.14
C ASN A 53 37.50 23.00 -36.84
N ASN A 54 37.09 23.32 -35.65
CA ASN A 54 37.31 24.59 -34.93
C ASN A 54 36.54 24.58 -33.61
N ASN A 55 37.14 24.05 -32.59
CA ASN A 55 37.06 24.42 -31.18
C ASN A 55 37.42 23.22 -30.27
N GLN A 56 38.62 23.28 -29.70
CA GLN A 56 39.04 22.36 -28.64
C GLN A 56 38.19 22.60 -27.39
N ARG A 57 37.23 21.70 -27.16
CA ARG A 57 36.64 21.48 -25.83
C ARG A 57 36.60 19.97 -25.56
N ASN A 58 37.31 19.57 -24.50
CA ASN A 58 37.29 18.19 -23.99
C ASN A 58 35.85 17.75 -23.74
N THR A 59 35.32 16.90 -24.58
CA THR A 59 34.05 16.23 -24.38
C THR A 59 34.31 14.81 -23.90
N ASN A 60 34.00 14.54 -22.64
CA ASN A 60 33.99 13.17 -22.11
C ASN A 60 32.75 12.44 -22.60
N PHE A 61 32.96 11.35 -23.33
CA PHE A 61 31.88 10.47 -23.77
C PHE A 61 31.85 9.22 -22.86
N SER A 62 30.69 8.87 -22.36
CA SER A 62 30.45 7.58 -21.72
C SER A 62 29.50 6.74 -22.57
N VAL A 63 29.87 5.51 -22.83
CA VAL A 63 29.01 4.53 -23.51
C VAL A 63 28.65 3.44 -22.55
N VAL A 64 27.37 3.32 -22.25
CA VAL A 64 26.84 2.26 -21.39
C VAL A 64 26.25 1.17 -22.26
N LEU A 65 26.89 0.01 -22.30
CA LEU A 65 26.38 -1.19 -22.97
C LEU A 65 25.57 -2.03 -21.98
N HIS A 66 24.26 -2.09 -22.21
CA HIS A 66 23.38 -2.94 -21.43
C HIS A 66 23.33 -4.34 -22.06
N ASN A 67 23.93 -5.32 -21.41
CA ASN A 67 23.81 -6.71 -21.79
C ASN A 67 22.84 -7.42 -20.79
N HIS A 68 21.99 -8.30 -21.30
CA HIS A 68 20.99 -9.06 -20.52
C HIS A 68 21.55 -9.94 -19.38
N ARG A 69 22.84 -9.85 -19.10
CA ARG A 69 23.53 -10.55 -18.02
C ARG A 69 24.36 -9.60 -17.13
N HIS A 70 23.77 -8.56 -16.60
CA HIS A 70 24.30 -7.75 -15.50
C HIS A 70 25.82 -7.47 -15.48
N ARG A 71 26.39 -6.86 -16.53
CA ARG A 71 27.74 -6.30 -16.49
C ARG A 71 27.72 -4.91 -17.12
N PHE A 72 28.14 -3.94 -16.32
CA PHE A 72 28.45 -2.59 -16.77
C PHE A 72 29.92 -2.57 -17.18
N ILE A 73 30.23 -2.08 -18.37
CA ILE A 73 31.58 -1.74 -18.79
C ILE A 73 31.59 -0.21 -18.93
N ASP A 74 32.33 0.43 -18.06
CA ASP A 74 32.46 1.89 -18.05
C ASP A 74 33.74 2.26 -18.80
N PHE A 75 33.65 3.13 -19.80
CA PHE A 75 34.77 3.65 -20.54
C PHE A 75 34.92 5.14 -20.23
N HIS A 76 35.85 5.47 -19.36
CA HIS A 76 36.25 6.86 -19.11
C HIS A 76 37.41 7.26 -19.99
N GLY A 77 37.23 8.34 -20.74
CA GLY A 77 38.27 9.24 -21.27
C GLY A 77 39.37 8.58 -22.10
N LEU A 78 39.17 8.39 -23.40
CA LEU A 78 40.22 8.00 -24.32
C LEU A 78 40.64 9.20 -25.18
N ASN A 79 41.92 9.59 -25.08
CA ASN A 79 42.56 10.57 -25.93
C ASN A 79 42.91 9.89 -27.29
N PRO A 80 42.54 10.45 -28.46
CA PRO A 80 42.66 9.79 -29.77
C PRO A 80 44.10 9.57 -30.27
N ASN A 81 45.12 10.06 -29.56
CA ASN A 81 46.52 9.99 -30.02
C ASN A 81 47.38 8.90 -29.36
N PHE A 82 46.81 8.00 -28.59
CA PHE A 82 47.55 6.88 -28.02
C PHE A 82 47.13 5.54 -28.63
N GLY A 83 48.12 4.81 -29.16
CA GLY A 83 47.96 3.45 -29.68
C GLY A 83 47.41 2.50 -28.59
N PHE A 84 46.38 1.76 -28.95
CA PHE A 84 45.67 0.87 -28.04
C PHE A 84 46.55 -0.31 -27.58
N ARG A 85 47.01 -0.34 -26.33
CA ARG A 85 47.48 -1.56 -25.66
C ARG A 85 46.33 -2.14 -24.87
N PHE A 86 45.66 -3.14 -25.42
CA PHE A 86 44.71 -3.95 -24.65
C PHE A 86 45.50 -4.79 -23.64
N ARG A 87 45.49 -4.41 -22.38
CA ARG A 87 45.75 -5.35 -21.29
C ARG A 87 44.51 -6.17 -21.07
N GLN A 88 44.48 -7.39 -21.61
CA GLN A 88 43.49 -8.39 -21.16
C GLN A 88 43.77 -8.71 -19.69
N ILE A 89 43.07 -8.06 -18.79
CA ILE A 89 42.94 -8.57 -17.43
C ILE A 89 42.01 -9.77 -17.56
N LEU A 90 42.59 -10.93 -17.78
CA LEU A 90 41.92 -12.21 -17.59
C LEU A 90 41.70 -12.38 -16.07
N VAL A 91 40.63 -11.74 -15.56
CA VAL A 91 40.04 -12.20 -14.31
C VAL A 91 39.55 -13.62 -14.59
N PRO A 92 40.03 -14.67 -13.90
CA PRO A 92 39.53 -16.01 -14.11
C PRO A 92 38.01 -15.95 -13.92
N PHE A 93 37.28 -16.19 -14.99
CA PHE A 93 35.84 -16.33 -14.98
C PHE A 93 35.56 -17.71 -14.40
N ASN A 94 35.44 -17.77 -13.08
CA ASN A 94 34.64 -18.82 -12.47
C ASN A 94 33.18 -18.49 -12.87
N PRO A 95 32.55 -19.26 -13.77
CA PRO A 95 31.14 -19.11 -13.98
C PRO A 95 30.50 -19.24 -12.59
N PRO A 96 29.58 -18.34 -12.17
CA PRO A 96 28.84 -18.58 -10.95
C PRO A 96 28.30 -20.00 -11.10
N SER A 97 28.61 -20.87 -10.12
CA SER A 97 28.10 -22.23 -10.08
C SER A 97 26.61 -22.11 -10.40
N VAL A 98 26.20 -22.70 -11.53
CA VAL A 98 24.79 -22.70 -11.94
C VAL A 98 24.12 -23.49 -10.81
N LEU A 99 23.50 -22.78 -9.88
CA LEU A 99 22.73 -23.41 -8.81
C LEU A 99 21.76 -24.38 -9.50
N ASN A 100 21.80 -25.63 -9.11
CA ASN A 100 20.85 -26.62 -9.59
C ASN A 100 19.44 -26.02 -9.43
N PRO A 101 18.62 -25.99 -10.49
CA PRO A 101 17.28 -25.41 -10.41
C PRO A 101 16.44 -25.96 -9.25
N TYR A 102 16.57 -27.24 -8.93
CA TYR A 102 15.93 -27.87 -7.77
C TYR A 102 16.41 -27.29 -6.43
N LEU A 103 17.71 -27.02 -6.30
CA LEU A 103 18.25 -26.40 -5.10
C LEU A 103 17.75 -24.97 -4.94
N LEU A 104 17.64 -24.21 -6.04
CA LEU A 104 17.10 -22.86 -6.03
C LEU A 104 15.65 -22.84 -5.57
N ILE A 105 14.80 -23.70 -6.15
CA ILE A 105 13.39 -23.83 -5.76
C ILE A 105 13.28 -24.17 -4.27
N ARG A 106 14.03 -25.14 -3.80
CA ARG A 106 14.05 -25.52 -2.39
C ARG A 106 14.45 -24.35 -1.47
N MET A 107 15.47 -23.58 -1.82
CA MET A 107 15.90 -22.40 -1.04
C MET A 107 14.82 -21.32 -1.02
N GLU A 108 14.10 -21.10 -2.14
CA GLU A 108 12.98 -20.17 -2.21
C GLU A 108 11.80 -20.62 -1.35
N GLU A 109 11.50 -21.91 -1.31
CA GLU A 109 10.47 -22.50 -0.44
C GLU A 109 10.85 -22.38 1.04
N GLU A 110 12.07 -22.77 1.43
CA GLU A 110 12.57 -22.60 2.79
C GLU A 110 12.50 -21.14 3.25
N ARG A 111 12.80 -20.21 2.34
CA ARG A 111 12.72 -18.78 2.60
C ARG A 111 11.26 -18.31 2.73
N SER A 112 10.33 -18.88 1.97
CA SER A 112 8.90 -18.61 2.08
C SER A 112 8.34 -19.09 3.42
N ILE A 113 8.74 -20.28 3.88
CA ILE A 113 8.37 -20.81 5.20
C ILE A 113 8.91 -19.90 6.32
N SER A 114 10.17 -19.47 6.21
CA SER A 114 10.77 -18.51 7.15
C SER A 114 9.99 -17.19 7.21
N LEU A 115 9.50 -16.68 6.07
CA LEU A 115 8.65 -15.47 6.03
C LEU A 115 7.30 -15.71 6.71
N LEU A 116 6.66 -16.85 6.46
CA LEU A 116 5.40 -17.21 7.13
C LEU A 116 5.58 -17.31 8.65
N GLN A 117 6.67 -17.92 9.11
CA GLN A 117 6.99 -17.96 10.54
C GLN A 117 7.20 -16.56 11.12
N PHE A 118 7.92 -15.69 10.42
CA PHE A 118 8.06 -14.29 10.80
C PHE A 118 6.69 -13.61 10.92
N MET A 119 5.77 -13.83 9.96
CA MET A 119 4.42 -13.26 10.01
C MET A 119 3.61 -13.73 11.22
N VAL A 120 3.73 -15.00 11.61
CA VAL A 120 3.09 -15.54 12.82
C VAL A 120 3.65 -14.86 14.06
N ASN A 121 4.97 -14.76 14.17
CA ASN A 121 5.66 -14.12 15.29
C ASN A 121 5.29 -12.63 15.44
N GLU A 122 4.99 -11.97 14.32
CA GLU A 122 4.54 -10.56 14.27
C GLU A 122 3.03 -10.37 14.49
N GLY A 123 2.29 -11.46 14.77
CA GLY A 123 0.84 -11.40 15.02
C GLY A 123 -0.01 -11.05 13.78
N LEU A 124 0.53 -11.27 12.56
CA LEU A 124 -0.21 -10.99 11.32
C LEU A 124 -1.22 -12.09 10.98
N VAL A 125 -1.16 -13.20 11.70
CA VAL A 125 -2.01 -14.35 11.50
C VAL A 125 -2.91 -14.47 12.71
N PRO A 126 -4.24 -14.24 12.57
CA PRO A 126 -5.19 -14.45 13.65
C PRO A 126 -5.24 -15.90 14.11
N SER A 127 -5.54 -16.12 15.38
CA SER A 127 -5.76 -17.48 15.86
C SER A 127 -7.10 -18.06 15.33
N PRO A 128 -7.26 -19.38 15.29
CA PRO A 128 -8.53 -20.01 14.90
C PRO A 128 -9.72 -19.51 15.76
N GLU A 129 -9.51 -19.27 17.04
CA GLU A 129 -10.51 -18.78 17.99
C GLU A 129 -10.93 -17.34 17.63
N GLU A 130 -9.97 -16.48 17.29
CA GLU A 130 -10.25 -15.11 16.84
C GLU A 130 -11.06 -15.11 15.54
N GLU A 131 -10.74 -16.01 14.61
CA GLU A 131 -11.48 -16.18 13.35
C GLU A 131 -12.93 -16.66 13.58
N VAL A 132 -13.13 -17.61 14.50
CA VAL A 132 -14.47 -18.05 14.90
C VAL A 132 -15.26 -16.90 15.51
N LYS A 133 -14.63 -16.15 16.43
CA LYS A 133 -15.27 -15.00 17.08
C LYS A 133 -15.71 -13.93 16.06
N ARG A 134 -14.87 -13.61 15.07
CA ARG A 134 -15.21 -12.66 13.99
C ARG A 134 -16.38 -13.13 13.15
N ARG A 135 -16.42 -14.42 12.79
CA ARG A 135 -17.55 -15.02 12.06
C ARG A 135 -18.85 -14.92 12.85
N VAL A 136 -18.82 -15.24 14.15
CA VAL A 136 -19.99 -15.13 15.03
C VAL A 136 -20.52 -13.70 15.08
N VAL A 137 -19.63 -12.70 15.18
CA VAL A 137 -20.03 -11.28 15.16
C VAL A 137 -20.73 -10.92 13.85
N ILE A 138 -20.19 -11.35 12.70
CA ILE A 138 -20.80 -11.09 11.38
C ILE A 138 -22.16 -11.75 11.25
N ASP A 139 -22.31 -12.99 11.71
CA ASP A 139 -23.58 -13.72 11.62
C ASP A 139 -24.63 -13.11 12.55
N LYS A 140 -24.26 -12.67 13.76
CA LYS A 140 -25.14 -11.90 14.63
C LYS A 140 -25.58 -10.58 13.98
N LEU A 141 -24.64 -9.84 13.37
CA LEU A 141 -24.95 -8.60 12.64
C LEU A 141 -25.93 -8.84 11.49
N LYS A 142 -25.74 -9.89 10.68
CA LYS A 142 -26.68 -10.26 9.61
C LYS A 142 -28.09 -10.50 10.15
N GLN A 143 -28.21 -11.20 11.27
CA GLN A 143 -29.50 -11.45 11.90
C GLN A 143 -30.17 -10.19 12.42
N ILE A 144 -29.39 -9.30 13.07
CA ILE A 144 -29.91 -8.01 13.54
C ILE A 144 -30.42 -7.17 12.38
N VAL A 145 -29.65 -7.10 11.29
CA VAL A 145 -30.00 -6.31 10.08
C VAL A 145 -31.23 -6.91 9.37
N LEU A 146 -31.40 -8.22 9.38
CA LEU A 146 -32.61 -8.86 8.86
C LEU A 146 -33.86 -8.48 9.67
N VAL A 147 -33.77 -8.52 11.01
CA VAL A 147 -34.86 -8.09 11.91
C VAL A 147 -35.14 -6.60 11.75
N TRP A 148 -34.09 -5.78 11.64
CA TRP A 148 -34.20 -4.34 11.38
C TRP A 148 -34.97 -4.03 10.10
N ALA A 149 -34.64 -4.71 8.99
CA ALA A 149 -35.33 -4.49 7.72
C ALA A 149 -36.83 -4.79 7.80
N LYS A 150 -37.20 -5.90 8.48
CA LYS A 150 -38.60 -6.24 8.73
C LYS A 150 -39.33 -5.22 9.61
N LYS A 151 -38.63 -4.69 10.64
CA LYS A 151 -39.16 -3.62 11.48
C LYS A 151 -39.37 -2.32 10.70
N ALA A 152 -38.43 -1.95 9.84
CA ALA A 152 -38.56 -0.79 8.97
C ALA A 152 -39.74 -0.97 7.99
N ALA A 153 -39.90 -2.16 7.39
CA ALA A 153 -41.03 -2.49 6.52
C ALA A 153 -42.38 -2.35 7.25
N TRP A 154 -42.46 -2.87 8.47
CA TRP A 154 -43.65 -2.74 9.31
C TRP A 154 -43.99 -1.28 9.64
N GLN A 155 -43.00 -0.48 9.99
CA GLN A 155 -43.16 0.96 10.27
C GLN A 155 -43.63 1.77 9.04
N ARG A 156 -43.37 1.27 7.83
CA ARG A 156 -43.87 1.85 6.57
C ARG A 156 -45.27 1.37 6.20
N GLY A 157 -45.86 0.45 6.99
CA GLY A 157 -47.20 -0.09 6.71
C GLY A 157 -47.26 -1.06 5.55
N LEU A 158 -46.14 -1.75 5.22
CA LEU A 158 -46.14 -2.74 4.14
C LEU A 158 -47.06 -3.94 4.50
N PRO A 159 -47.63 -4.63 3.50
CA PRO A 159 -48.42 -5.85 3.71
C PRO A 159 -47.62 -6.94 4.43
N LYS A 160 -48.29 -7.75 5.24
CA LYS A 160 -47.65 -8.83 6.04
C LYS A 160 -46.79 -9.77 5.18
N GLN A 161 -47.23 -10.08 3.96
CA GLN A 161 -46.49 -10.95 3.03
C GLN A 161 -45.18 -10.28 2.59
N GLU A 162 -45.18 -9.00 2.28
CA GLU A 162 -44.00 -8.23 1.89
C GLU A 162 -43.03 -8.06 3.08
N ILE A 163 -43.55 -7.82 4.30
CA ILE A 163 -42.72 -7.78 5.52
C ILE A 163 -42.01 -9.12 5.73
N ALA A 164 -42.72 -10.27 5.54
CA ALA A 164 -42.13 -11.58 5.69
C ALA A 164 -41.01 -11.84 4.66
N ALA A 165 -41.19 -11.36 3.41
CA ALA A 165 -40.23 -11.49 2.31
C ALA A 165 -39.10 -10.45 2.35
N THR A 166 -39.21 -9.41 3.20
CA THR A 166 -38.19 -8.37 3.29
C THR A 166 -36.87 -8.91 3.86
N CYS A 167 -35.79 -8.67 3.11
CA CYS A 167 -34.43 -8.98 3.52
C CYS A 167 -33.53 -7.75 3.39
N ALA A 168 -32.49 -7.75 4.19
CA ALA A 168 -31.30 -6.90 4.11
C ALA A 168 -30.08 -7.75 4.48
N THR A 169 -28.89 -7.32 4.12
CA THR A 169 -27.70 -8.14 4.34
C THR A 169 -26.50 -7.33 4.80
N ILE A 170 -25.49 -8.03 5.30
CA ILE A 170 -24.16 -7.49 5.61
C ILE A 170 -23.16 -8.08 4.62
N LEU A 171 -22.39 -7.19 3.98
CA LEU A 171 -21.29 -7.55 3.09
C LEU A 171 -19.97 -7.11 3.72
N THR A 172 -19.06 -8.04 3.95
CA THR A 172 -17.72 -7.72 4.47
C THR A 172 -16.80 -7.29 3.35
N TYR A 173 -15.91 -6.32 3.65
CA TYR A 173 -14.93 -5.81 2.71
C TYR A 173 -13.64 -5.38 3.42
N GLY A 174 -12.83 -4.52 2.83
CA GLY A 174 -11.57 -4.06 3.40
C GLY A 174 -10.59 -5.22 3.65
N SER A 175 -9.87 -5.16 4.74
CA SER A 175 -8.86 -6.18 5.07
C SER A 175 -9.49 -7.53 5.42
N TYR A 176 -10.64 -7.53 6.10
CA TYR A 176 -11.36 -8.74 6.44
C TYR A 176 -11.93 -9.42 5.18
N GLY A 177 -12.62 -8.66 4.34
CA GLY A 177 -13.19 -9.19 3.10
C GLY A 177 -12.16 -9.74 2.11
N LEU A 178 -10.92 -9.21 2.12
CA LEU A 178 -9.79 -9.73 1.33
C LEU A 178 -9.07 -10.92 1.99
N GLY A 179 -9.40 -11.27 3.25
CA GLY A 179 -8.68 -12.28 4.01
C GLY A 179 -7.24 -11.86 4.38
N ALA A 180 -6.97 -10.56 4.40
CA ALA A 180 -5.66 -9.97 4.71
C ALA A 180 -5.67 -9.13 5.99
N HIS A 181 -6.56 -9.47 6.93
CA HIS A 181 -6.63 -8.90 8.27
C HIS A 181 -5.66 -9.58 9.23
N CYS A 182 -5.40 -8.95 10.36
CA CYS A 182 -4.65 -9.48 11.50
C CYS A 182 -5.53 -9.44 12.76
N SER A 183 -5.03 -9.95 13.88
CA SER A 183 -5.78 -10.02 15.15
C SER A 183 -6.38 -8.68 15.59
N GLU A 184 -5.70 -7.58 15.31
CA GLU A 184 -6.09 -6.22 15.72
C GLU A 184 -6.90 -5.46 14.65
N SER A 185 -7.19 -6.09 13.51
CA SER A 185 -7.95 -5.43 12.43
C SER A 185 -9.41 -5.30 12.83
N ASP A 186 -10.00 -4.17 12.50
CA ASP A 186 -11.45 -3.95 12.48
C ASP A 186 -12.14 -4.84 11.44
N ILE A 187 -13.46 -4.94 11.54
CA ILE A 187 -14.33 -5.54 10.53
C ILE A 187 -14.99 -4.41 9.76
N ASP A 188 -14.61 -4.25 8.48
CA ASP A 188 -15.35 -3.41 7.55
C ASP A 188 -16.59 -4.18 7.07
N ALA A 189 -17.81 -3.73 7.45
CA ALA A 189 -19.06 -4.42 7.18
C ALA A 189 -20.13 -3.47 6.63
N LEU A 190 -20.44 -3.58 5.33
CA LEU A 190 -21.47 -2.76 4.69
C LEU A 190 -22.87 -3.33 4.98
N CYS A 191 -23.74 -2.52 5.58
CA CYS A 191 -25.17 -2.81 5.69
C CYS A 191 -25.86 -2.42 4.36
N VAL A 192 -26.50 -3.38 3.71
CA VAL A 192 -27.24 -3.16 2.44
C VAL A 192 -28.72 -3.32 2.70
N GLY A 193 -29.46 -2.25 2.54
CA GLY A 193 -30.90 -2.17 2.83
C GLY A 193 -31.80 -1.93 1.62
N PRO A 194 -33.10 -2.21 1.76
CA PRO A 194 -34.09 -2.04 0.71
C PRO A 194 -34.46 -0.57 0.47
N SER A 195 -35.18 -0.29 -0.62
CA SER A 195 -35.52 1.06 -1.11
C SER A 195 -36.33 1.93 -0.12
N PHE A 196 -37.07 1.34 0.80
CA PHE A 196 -37.86 2.06 1.78
C PHE A 196 -37.07 2.38 3.07
N ALA A 197 -35.91 1.76 3.30
CA ALA A 197 -35.11 1.97 4.50
C ALA A 197 -34.11 3.12 4.30
N THR A 198 -34.36 4.25 4.95
CA THR A 198 -33.56 5.48 4.78
C THR A 198 -32.34 5.50 5.71
N MET A 199 -31.26 6.11 5.26
CA MET A 199 -30.04 6.27 6.07
C MET A 199 -30.31 7.09 7.33
N ALA A 200 -30.98 8.24 7.20
CA ALA A 200 -31.15 9.17 8.33
C ALA A 200 -32.03 8.62 9.46
N LYS A 201 -33.15 7.98 9.11
CA LYS A 201 -34.13 7.50 10.10
C LYS A 201 -33.93 6.01 10.44
N ASP A 202 -33.91 5.16 9.41
CA ASP A 202 -33.94 3.73 9.64
C ASP A 202 -32.57 3.20 10.06
N PHE A 203 -31.50 3.69 9.45
CA PHE A 203 -30.14 3.25 9.78
C PHE A 203 -29.61 3.96 11.05
N PHE A 204 -29.50 5.29 11.06
CA PHE A 204 -28.87 6.04 12.16
C PHE A 204 -29.74 6.17 13.42
N ILE A 205 -31.04 5.85 13.37
CA ILE A 205 -31.90 5.85 14.57
C ILE A 205 -32.37 4.44 14.88
N VAL A 206 -33.12 3.76 13.98
CA VAL A 206 -33.75 2.48 14.32
C VAL A 206 -32.71 1.38 14.50
N LEU A 207 -31.78 1.20 13.54
CA LEU A 207 -30.74 0.18 13.64
C LEU A 207 -29.78 0.50 14.79
N ARG A 208 -29.36 1.77 14.95
CA ARG A 208 -28.52 2.19 16.07
C ARG A 208 -29.12 1.78 17.41
N ASN A 209 -30.41 2.11 17.66
CA ASN A 209 -31.08 1.78 18.92
C ASN A 209 -31.19 0.26 19.13
N MET A 210 -31.38 -0.51 18.04
CA MET A 210 -31.38 -1.98 18.12
C MET A 210 -30.01 -2.55 18.47
N LEU A 211 -28.94 -1.95 17.97
CA LEU A 211 -27.58 -2.34 18.32
C LEU A 211 -27.24 -1.94 19.76
N GLU A 212 -27.61 -0.72 20.18
CA GLU A 212 -27.35 -0.18 21.51
C GLU A 212 -28.05 -0.97 22.62
N SER A 213 -29.18 -1.59 22.31
CA SER A 213 -29.91 -2.46 23.25
C SER A 213 -29.27 -3.84 23.47
N ARG A 214 -28.20 -4.16 22.74
CA ARG A 214 -27.51 -5.46 22.83
C ARG A 214 -26.38 -5.42 23.86
N PRO A 215 -26.28 -6.39 24.78
CA PRO A 215 -25.21 -6.43 25.78
C PRO A 215 -23.80 -6.64 25.15
N GLU A 216 -23.74 -7.27 23.97
CA GLU A 216 -22.49 -7.50 23.22
C GLU A 216 -21.94 -6.25 22.56
N VAL A 217 -22.77 -5.19 22.45
CA VAL A 217 -22.42 -3.98 21.69
C VAL A 217 -22.05 -2.84 22.65
N SER A 218 -20.94 -2.20 22.37
CA SER A 218 -20.46 -1.03 23.12
C SER A 218 -19.87 0.02 22.19
N GLU A 219 -19.64 1.23 22.72
CA GLU A 219 -18.93 2.34 22.05
C GLU A 219 -19.52 2.69 20.67
N ILE A 220 -20.86 2.79 20.55
CA ILE A 220 -21.47 3.19 19.26
C ILE A 220 -21.26 4.69 19.04
N HIS A 221 -20.59 4.99 17.93
CA HIS A 221 -20.35 6.35 17.46
C HIS A 221 -20.81 6.53 16.00
N CYS A 222 -21.63 7.56 15.72
CA CYS A 222 -22.18 7.83 14.40
C CYS A 222 -21.39 8.95 13.72
N VAL A 223 -20.70 8.64 12.62
CA VAL A 223 -19.98 9.61 11.78
C VAL A 223 -20.85 9.95 10.58
N LYS A 224 -21.73 10.97 10.72
CA LYS A 224 -22.75 11.32 9.72
C LYS A 224 -22.19 12.18 8.59
N ASP A 225 -21.20 13.03 8.89
CA ASP A 225 -20.68 14.05 7.97
C ASP A 225 -19.46 13.57 7.15
N ALA A 226 -19.13 12.28 7.22
CA ALA A 226 -18.08 11.69 6.41
C ALA A 226 -18.54 11.55 4.94
N LYS A 227 -17.57 11.50 4.00
CA LYS A 227 -17.86 11.17 2.58
C LYS A 227 -18.61 9.86 2.41
N VAL A 228 -18.40 8.92 3.31
CA VAL A 228 -19.15 7.68 3.47
C VAL A 228 -19.59 7.65 4.94
N PRO A 229 -20.84 8.05 5.23
CA PRO A 229 -21.38 8.03 6.59
C PRO A 229 -21.45 6.62 7.15
N LEU A 230 -21.10 6.44 8.43
CA LEU A 230 -21.04 5.12 9.04
C LEU A 230 -21.30 5.15 10.54
N MET A 231 -21.62 4.00 11.12
CA MET A 231 -21.55 3.74 12.56
C MET A 231 -20.27 2.97 12.88
N ARG A 232 -19.56 3.43 13.91
CA ARG A 232 -18.45 2.69 14.54
C ARG A 232 -18.95 2.10 15.85
N LEU A 233 -18.66 0.85 16.08
CA LEU A 233 -19.05 0.17 17.30
C LEU A 233 -18.06 -0.92 17.67
N LYS A 234 -18.11 -1.37 18.93
CA LYS A 234 -17.47 -2.61 19.35
C LYS A 234 -18.54 -3.67 19.55
N PHE A 235 -18.37 -4.82 18.90
CA PHE A 235 -19.23 -5.98 19.03
C PHE A 235 -18.41 -7.15 19.61
N ASP A 236 -18.76 -7.64 20.79
CA ASP A 236 -17.96 -8.62 21.54
C ASP A 236 -16.47 -8.20 21.66
N GLY A 237 -16.20 -6.90 21.80
CA GLY A 237 -14.87 -6.29 21.87
C GLY A 237 -14.15 -6.16 20.52
N ILE A 238 -14.73 -6.57 19.40
CA ILE A 238 -14.19 -6.39 18.05
C ILE A 238 -14.72 -5.08 17.48
N SER A 239 -13.82 -4.23 16.98
CA SER A 239 -14.20 -2.98 16.30
C SER A 239 -14.85 -3.28 14.95
N VAL A 240 -15.98 -2.63 14.68
CA VAL A 240 -16.74 -2.77 13.42
C VAL A 240 -17.01 -1.38 12.86
N ASP A 241 -16.62 -1.16 11.61
CA ASP A 241 -17.02 0.00 10.81
C ASP A 241 -18.20 -0.41 9.93
N LEU A 242 -19.37 0.19 10.16
CA LEU A 242 -20.65 -0.18 9.54
C LEU A 242 -21.21 1.00 8.72
N PRO A 243 -20.83 1.19 7.43
CA PRO A 243 -21.53 2.08 6.52
C PRO A 243 -22.83 1.46 6.01
N TYR A 244 -23.64 2.28 5.33
CA TYR A 244 -24.94 1.89 4.78
C TYR A 244 -25.03 2.18 3.28
N ALA A 245 -25.69 1.28 2.55
CA ALA A 245 -26.10 1.49 1.17
C ALA A 245 -27.56 1.07 0.98
N GLN A 246 -28.33 1.92 0.30
CA GLN A 246 -29.72 1.65 -0.07
C GLN A 246 -29.78 1.19 -1.54
N LEU A 247 -30.38 0.02 -1.79
CA LEU A 247 -30.67 -0.45 -3.14
C LEU A 247 -32.12 -0.15 -3.52
N ARG A 248 -32.38 0.00 -4.81
CA ARG A 248 -33.72 0.28 -5.36
C ARG A 248 -34.59 -0.98 -5.52
N VAL A 249 -34.52 -1.88 -4.53
CA VAL A 249 -35.30 -3.12 -4.46
C VAL A 249 -36.11 -3.17 -3.17
N LEU A 250 -37.25 -3.85 -3.17
CA LEU A 250 -38.08 -4.03 -1.95
C LEU A 250 -37.47 -5.03 -0.96
N SER A 251 -36.66 -5.95 -1.45
CA SER A 251 -35.97 -6.96 -0.65
C SER A 251 -34.58 -7.18 -1.23
N VAL A 252 -33.54 -7.07 -0.40
CA VAL A 252 -32.15 -7.30 -0.81
C VAL A 252 -31.83 -8.79 -0.73
N PRO A 253 -31.42 -9.44 -1.82
CA PRO A 253 -30.99 -10.84 -1.76
C PRO A 253 -29.83 -11.04 -0.78
N LEU A 254 -29.83 -12.12 0.01
CA LEU A 254 -28.77 -12.42 0.96
C LEU A 254 -27.39 -12.59 0.28
N ASN A 255 -27.39 -13.07 -0.96
CA ASN A 255 -26.22 -13.26 -1.82
C ASN A 255 -26.14 -12.23 -2.95
N VAL A 256 -26.55 -10.99 -2.69
CA VAL A 256 -26.55 -9.91 -3.70
C VAL A 256 -25.21 -9.80 -4.41
N ASP A 257 -25.25 -9.80 -5.75
CA ASP A 257 -24.07 -9.56 -6.57
C ASP A 257 -23.85 -8.05 -6.75
N VAL A 258 -22.88 -7.52 -5.99
CA VAL A 258 -22.50 -6.11 -6.06
C VAL A 258 -21.76 -5.73 -7.36
N LEU A 259 -21.58 -6.62 -8.31
CA LEU A 259 -21.05 -6.31 -9.64
C LEU A 259 -22.16 -6.31 -10.71
N ASP A 260 -23.36 -6.85 -10.40
CA ASP A 260 -24.49 -6.84 -11.31
C ASP A 260 -25.06 -5.42 -11.47
N PRO A 261 -25.05 -4.82 -12.69
CA PRO A 261 -25.55 -3.48 -12.94
C PRO A 261 -27.02 -3.26 -12.57
N PHE A 262 -27.82 -4.33 -12.47
CA PHE A 262 -29.22 -4.26 -12.07
C PHE A 262 -29.40 -3.56 -10.72
N PHE A 263 -28.52 -3.85 -9.74
CA PHE A 263 -28.62 -3.30 -8.39
C PHE A 263 -28.14 -1.86 -8.27
N PHE A 264 -27.57 -1.27 -9.35
CA PHE A 264 -27.00 0.10 -9.32
C PHE A 264 -27.83 1.13 -10.06
N ARG A 265 -28.95 0.72 -10.64
CA ARG A 265 -29.84 1.67 -11.33
C ARG A 265 -30.40 2.65 -10.30
N ASP A 266 -30.25 3.94 -10.59
CA ASP A 266 -30.85 5.04 -9.84
C ASP A 266 -30.51 5.07 -8.33
N ILE A 267 -29.39 4.48 -7.91
CA ILE A 267 -28.93 4.61 -6.52
C ILE A 267 -28.35 6.01 -6.29
N ASP A 268 -28.44 6.47 -5.04
CA ASP A 268 -27.86 7.74 -4.65
C ASP A 268 -26.32 7.69 -4.56
N GLU A 269 -25.68 8.87 -4.65
CA GLU A 269 -24.22 9.01 -4.65
C GLU A 269 -23.59 8.44 -3.37
N THR A 270 -24.25 8.57 -2.22
CA THR A 270 -23.74 8.07 -0.93
C THR A 270 -23.75 6.55 -0.89
N SER A 271 -24.82 5.91 -1.33
CA SER A 271 -24.93 4.46 -1.47
C SER A 271 -23.90 3.91 -2.48
N TRP A 272 -23.70 4.63 -3.61
CA TRP A 272 -22.66 4.28 -4.58
C TRP A 272 -21.26 4.29 -3.97
N LYS A 273 -20.91 5.35 -3.22
CA LYS A 273 -19.64 5.44 -2.53
C LYS A 273 -19.48 4.34 -1.47
N SER A 274 -20.54 4.02 -0.73
CA SER A 274 -20.53 2.95 0.27
C SER A 274 -20.27 1.57 -0.35
N LEU A 275 -20.82 1.28 -1.54
CA LEU A 275 -20.62 0.04 -2.27
C LEU A 275 -19.25 -0.10 -2.91
N SER A 276 -18.55 1.00 -3.17
CA SER A 276 -17.30 1.00 -3.93
C SER A 276 -16.23 0.10 -3.33
N GLY A 277 -16.11 0.04 -1.99
CA GLY A 277 -15.14 -0.80 -1.29
C GLY A 277 -15.43 -2.30 -1.47
N VAL A 278 -16.70 -2.71 -1.36
CA VAL A 278 -17.12 -4.12 -1.54
C VAL A 278 -16.90 -4.55 -2.98
N ARG A 279 -17.26 -3.68 -3.94
CA ARG A 279 -17.07 -3.94 -5.38
C ARG A 279 -15.60 -4.09 -5.74
N ALA A 280 -14.75 -3.19 -5.26
CA ALA A 280 -13.30 -3.27 -5.47
C ALA A 280 -12.72 -4.56 -4.90
N ASN A 281 -13.11 -4.96 -3.68
CA ASN A 281 -12.68 -6.23 -3.09
C ASN A 281 -13.08 -7.43 -3.94
N LYS A 282 -14.34 -7.47 -4.39
CA LYS A 282 -14.85 -8.58 -5.20
C LYS A 282 -14.10 -8.70 -6.53
N CYS A 283 -13.87 -7.58 -7.23
CA CYS A 283 -13.08 -7.58 -8.45
C CYS A 283 -11.64 -8.05 -8.20
N ILE A 284 -10.97 -7.55 -7.15
CA ILE A 284 -9.61 -7.99 -6.83
C ILE A 284 -9.56 -9.50 -6.61
N LEU A 285 -10.50 -10.06 -5.81
CA LEU A 285 -10.54 -11.50 -5.53
C LEU A 285 -10.78 -12.34 -6.77
N GLN A 286 -11.56 -11.85 -7.75
CA GLN A 286 -11.80 -12.53 -9.03
C GLN A 286 -10.59 -12.50 -9.97
N LEU A 287 -9.76 -11.45 -9.86
CA LEU A 287 -8.61 -11.23 -10.75
C LEU A 287 -7.31 -11.84 -10.24
N VAL A 288 -7.27 -12.29 -8.98
CA VAL A 288 -6.06 -12.85 -8.36
C VAL A 288 -5.97 -14.36 -8.64
N PRO A 289 -4.87 -14.86 -9.25
CA PRO A 289 -4.74 -16.27 -9.60
C PRO A 289 -4.50 -17.19 -8.41
N ASN A 290 -3.81 -16.72 -7.37
CA ASN A 290 -3.53 -17.47 -6.15
C ASN A 290 -3.89 -16.63 -4.92
N LEU A 291 -5.03 -16.97 -4.31
CA LEU A 291 -5.59 -16.21 -3.19
C LEU A 291 -4.70 -16.27 -1.94
N GLN A 292 -4.13 -17.42 -1.62
CA GLN A 292 -3.29 -17.60 -0.43
C GLN A 292 -2.02 -16.76 -0.49
N ASN A 293 -1.33 -16.78 -1.63
CA ASN A 293 -0.14 -15.96 -1.85
C ASN A 293 -0.48 -14.46 -1.83
N PHE A 294 -1.60 -14.07 -2.44
CA PHE A 294 -2.09 -12.70 -2.41
C PHE A 294 -2.33 -12.21 -0.97
N GLN A 295 -3.06 -12.98 -0.17
CA GLN A 295 -3.39 -12.64 1.21
C GLN A 295 -2.13 -12.49 2.07
N SER A 296 -1.21 -13.45 1.97
CA SER A 296 0.06 -13.42 2.70
C SER A 296 0.92 -12.24 2.27
N MET A 297 1.06 -12.02 0.95
CA MET A 297 1.83 -10.89 0.42
C MET A 297 1.23 -9.53 0.81
N LEU A 298 -0.10 -9.42 0.81
CA LEU A 298 -0.78 -8.18 1.21
C LEU A 298 -0.57 -7.86 2.70
N LYS A 299 -0.59 -8.88 3.58
CA LYS A 299 -0.23 -8.72 5.00
C LYS A 299 1.20 -8.23 5.16
N CYS A 300 2.17 -8.82 4.45
CA CYS A 300 3.56 -8.39 4.43
C CYS A 300 3.71 -6.94 3.94
N ALA A 301 3.09 -6.59 2.82
CA ALA A 301 3.17 -5.25 2.24
C ALA A 301 2.60 -4.18 3.18
N LYS A 302 1.45 -4.48 3.85
CA LYS A 302 0.84 -3.59 4.85
C LYS A 302 1.73 -3.43 6.08
N LEU A 303 2.33 -4.51 6.61
CA LEU A 303 3.25 -4.45 7.74
C LEU A 303 4.46 -3.58 7.40
N TRP A 304 5.11 -3.86 6.26
CA TRP A 304 6.23 -3.06 5.77
C TRP A 304 5.87 -1.57 5.68
N ALA A 305 4.77 -1.28 5.00
CA ALA A 305 4.37 0.10 4.79
C ALA A 305 4.06 0.85 6.10
N LYS A 306 3.41 0.19 7.06
CA LYS A 306 3.14 0.74 8.40
C LYS A 306 4.46 0.99 9.14
N ARG A 307 5.35 0.02 9.19
CA ARG A 307 6.64 0.14 9.90
C ARG A 307 7.55 1.18 9.26
N ARG A 308 7.55 1.28 7.92
CA ARG A 308 8.35 2.26 7.20
C ARG A 308 7.71 3.66 7.12
N GLY A 309 6.53 3.83 7.70
CA GLY A 309 5.81 5.12 7.73
C GLY A 309 5.40 5.60 6.33
N VAL A 310 5.00 4.67 5.45
CA VAL A 310 4.48 4.94 4.10
C VAL A 310 3.07 4.38 3.89
N TYR A 311 2.31 4.24 4.99
CA TYR A 311 0.94 3.77 5.00
C TYR A 311 -0.02 4.84 5.52
N GLY A 312 -1.17 4.99 4.86
CA GLY A 312 -2.27 5.85 5.33
C GLY A 312 -2.56 7.03 4.40
N ASN A 313 -3.71 6.97 3.72
CA ASN A 313 -4.08 7.95 2.69
C ASN A 313 -4.25 9.37 3.26
N LEU A 314 -4.79 9.51 4.48
CA LEU A 314 -4.93 10.82 5.13
C LEU A 314 -3.60 11.52 5.39
N ASN A 315 -2.52 10.77 5.56
CA ASN A 315 -1.17 11.30 5.73
C ASN A 315 -0.40 11.46 4.40
N GLY A 316 -1.10 11.34 3.26
CA GLY A 316 -0.48 11.48 1.95
C GLY A 316 0.27 10.23 1.45
N PHE A 317 0.03 9.05 2.04
CA PHE A 317 0.63 7.79 1.62
C PHE A 317 -0.38 6.84 0.96
N LEU A 318 0.09 5.67 0.53
CA LEU A 318 -0.78 4.64 -0.02
C LEU A 318 -1.67 4.03 1.08
N GLY A 319 -2.96 3.84 0.79
CA GLY A 319 -3.91 3.17 1.67
C GLY A 319 -4.05 1.67 1.38
N GLY A 320 -4.94 0.99 2.13
CA GLY A 320 -5.15 -0.45 2.03
C GLY A 320 -5.54 -0.93 0.63
N VAL A 321 -6.47 -0.24 -0.05
CA VAL A 321 -6.91 -0.57 -1.41
C VAL A 321 -5.77 -0.41 -2.44
N HIS A 322 -4.93 0.61 -2.29
CA HIS A 322 -3.77 0.80 -3.14
C HIS A 322 -2.83 -0.41 -3.07
N PHE A 323 -2.47 -0.82 -1.85
CA PHE A 323 -1.62 -2.01 -1.65
C PHE A 323 -2.28 -3.29 -2.16
N ALA A 324 -3.59 -3.44 -2.02
CA ALA A 324 -4.31 -4.60 -2.54
C ALA A 324 -4.17 -4.69 -4.07
N ILE A 325 -4.31 -3.56 -4.79
CA ILE A 325 -4.14 -3.53 -6.25
C ILE A 325 -2.68 -3.76 -6.67
N LEU A 326 -1.71 -3.14 -5.97
CA LEU A 326 -0.28 -3.37 -6.26
C LEU A 326 0.09 -4.85 -6.09
N VAL A 327 -0.37 -5.49 -5.03
CA VAL A 327 -0.11 -6.91 -4.77
C VAL A 327 -0.86 -7.80 -5.74
N ALA A 328 -2.11 -7.47 -6.11
CA ALA A 328 -2.87 -8.21 -7.10
C ALA A 328 -2.18 -8.21 -8.47
N LEU A 329 -1.70 -7.05 -8.95
CA LEU A 329 -0.91 -6.95 -10.18
C LEU A 329 0.34 -7.83 -10.12
N LEU A 330 1.03 -7.82 -8.99
CA LEU A 330 2.21 -8.66 -8.79
C LEU A 330 1.86 -10.14 -8.91
N CYS A 331 0.77 -10.60 -8.28
CA CYS A 331 0.30 -11.99 -8.36
C CYS A 331 -0.13 -12.36 -9.78
N GLN A 332 -0.75 -11.45 -10.53
CA GLN A 332 -1.08 -11.67 -11.94
C GLN A 332 0.18 -11.86 -12.80
N ASN A 333 1.21 -11.04 -12.57
CA ASN A 333 2.47 -11.12 -13.32
C ASN A 333 3.32 -12.34 -12.94
N HIS A 334 3.09 -12.92 -11.76
CA HIS A 334 3.87 -14.03 -11.22
C HIS A 334 2.95 -15.09 -10.57
N PRO A 335 2.04 -15.74 -11.33
CA PRO A 335 0.98 -16.60 -10.78
C PRO A 335 1.51 -17.82 -10.02
N ASN A 336 2.68 -18.33 -10.40
CA ASN A 336 3.30 -19.54 -9.83
C ASN A 336 4.50 -19.23 -8.93
N ALA A 337 4.73 -17.97 -8.57
CA ALA A 337 5.87 -17.59 -7.73
C ALA A 337 5.61 -17.93 -6.26
N SER A 338 6.64 -18.41 -5.56
CA SER A 338 6.63 -18.57 -4.12
C SER A 338 6.54 -17.22 -3.39
N LEU A 339 6.15 -17.23 -2.12
CA LEU A 339 5.98 -15.99 -1.34
C LEU A 339 7.28 -15.19 -1.24
N SER A 340 8.43 -15.87 -1.10
CA SER A 340 9.74 -15.22 -1.06
C SER A 340 10.10 -14.54 -2.38
N VAL A 341 9.72 -15.13 -3.51
CA VAL A 341 9.91 -14.54 -4.85
C VAL A 341 8.97 -13.35 -5.05
N LEU A 342 7.72 -13.45 -4.57
CA LEU A 342 6.75 -12.36 -4.66
C LEU A 342 7.23 -11.11 -3.91
N ILE A 343 7.77 -11.23 -2.69
CA ILE A 343 8.21 -10.05 -1.94
C ILE A 343 9.43 -9.38 -2.61
N VAL A 344 10.36 -10.15 -3.19
CA VAL A 344 11.47 -9.60 -3.98
C VAL A 344 10.96 -8.84 -5.19
N ASN A 345 10.04 -9.44 -5.94
CA ASN A 345 9.48 -8.83 -7.14
C ASN A 345 8.59 -7.61 -6.80
N PHE A 346 7.92 -7.59 -5.66
CA PHE A 346 7.15 -6.45 -5.19
C PHE A 346 8.03 -5.21 -5.06
N PHE A 347 9.10 -5.30 -4.32
CA PHE A 347 10.00 -4.17 -4.16
C PHE A 347 10.69 -3.79 -5.46
N LYS A 348 11.16 -4.76 -6.24
CA LYS A 348 11.79 -4.53 -7.54
C LYS A 348 10.85 -3.83 -8.51
N THR A 349 9.62 -4.32 -8.65
CA THR A 349 8.63 -3.77 -9.58
C THR A 349 8.33 -2.31 -9.26
N PHE A 350 8.00 -1.99 -8.01
CA PHE A 350 7.55 -0.65 -7.65
C PHE A 350 8.69 0.33 -7.36
N ALA A 351 9.91 -0.12 -7.08
CA ALA A 351 11.10 0.72 -7.05
C ALA A 351 11.43 1.29 -8.44
N PHE A 352 11.20 0.49 -9.50
CA PHE A 352 11.50 0.86 -10.88
C PHE A 352 10.26 1.12 -11.75
N TRP A 353 9.08 1.17 -11.15
CA TRP A 353 7.86 1.52 -11.86
C TRP A 353 7.99 2.92 -12.48
N PRO A 354 7.65 3.09 -13.76
CA PRO A 354 7.83 4.38 -14.44
C PRO A 354 6.70 5.37 -14.10
N TRP A 355 6.58 5.72 -12.82
CA TRP A 355 5.60 6.71 -12.37
C TRP A 355 5.70 8.01 -13.17
N PRO A 356 4.60 8.63 -13.58
CA PRO A 356 3.20 8.40 -13.18
C PRO A 356 2.41 7.43 -14.11
N THR A 357 3.04 6.47 -14.75
CA THR A 357 2.30 5.43 -15.49
C THR A 357 1.30 4.74 -14.56
N PRO A 358 0.01 4.67 -14.94
CA PRO A 358 -1.02 4.05 -14.11
C PRO A 358 -0.76 2.57 -13.83
N VAL A 359 -1.09 2.14 -12.60
CA VAL A 359 -1.19 0.72 -12.25
C VAL A 359 -2.60 0.25 -12.55
N VAL A 360 -2.71 -0.76 -13.43
CA VAL A 360 -3.98 -1.32 -13.89
C VAL A 360 -3.91 -2.84 -13.83
N LEU A 361 -4.91 -3.48 -13.23
CA LEU A 361 -5.03 -4.94 -13.24
C LEU A 361 -5.47 -5.42 -14.64
N GLN A 362 -4.97 -6.57 -15.05
CA GLN A 362 -5.36 -7.21 -16.31
C GLN A 362 -6.71 -7.90 -16.14
N GLU A 363 -7.65 -7.60 -17.02
CA GLU A 363 -8.94 -8.25 -17.14
C GLU A 363 -8.91 -9.16 -18.38
N GLY A 364 -8.74 -10.47 -18.16
CA GLY A 364 -8.59 -11.44 -19.26
C GLY A 364 -7.22 -11.44 -19.92
N MET A 365 -7.14 -11.85 -21.21
CA MET A 365 -5.88 -12.01 -21.95
C MET A 365 -5.28 -10.70 -22.48
N PHE A 366 -6.01 -9.61 -22.45
CA PHE A 366 -5.58 -8.33 -22.99
C PHE A 366 -5.31 -7.31 -21.89
N PRO A 367 -4.14 -6.65 -21.89
CA PRO A 367 -3.86 -5.59 -20.93
C PRO A 367 -4.80 -4.40 -21.19
N THR A 368 -5.48 -3.93 -20.16
CA THR A 368 -6.26 -2.70 -20.23
C THR A 368 -5.30 -1.51 -20.22
N THR A 369 -5.28 -0.73 -21.30
CA THR A 369 -4.49 0.51 -21.35
C THR A 369 -5.27 1.64 -20.70
N ALA A 370 -4.67 2.29 -19.69
CA ALA A 370 -5.20 3.52 -19.11
C ALA A 370 -4.43 4.72 -19.66
N ASP A 371 -5.13 5.79 -20.01
CA ASP A 371 -4.50 7.03 -20.46
C ASP A 371 -3.90 7.77 -19.24
N PRO A 372 -2.59 8.06 -19.22
CA PRO A 372 -1.97 8.83 -18.16
C PRO A 372 -2.53 10.25 -18.01
N SER A 373 -3.13 10.81 -19.05
CA SER A 373 -3.70 12.17 -19.03
C SER A 373 -4.98 12.28 -18.20
N GLU A 374 -5.65 11.15 -17.89
CA GLU A 374 -6.89 11.11 -17.11
C GLU A 374 -6.69 11.49 -15.63
N THR A 375 -5.46 11.53 -15.14
CA THR A 375 -5.19 11.81 -13.72
C THR A 375 -3.98 12.71 -13.51
N ARG A 376 -4.09 13.61 -12.53
CA ARG A 376 -2.98 14.43 -12.02
C ARG A 376 -2.23 13.76 -10.86
N SER A 377 -2.54 12.53 -10.53
CA SER A 377 -1.89 11.80 -9.44
C SER A 377 -0.43 11.48 -9.80
N LEU A 378 0.47 11.61 -8.81
CA LEU A 378 1.88 11.21 -8.95
C LEU A 378 2.06 9.68 -8.98
N MET A 379 1.10 8.94 -8.41
CA MET A 379 1.07 7.47 -8.41
C MET A 379 -0.37 7.01 -8.70
N PRO A 380 -0.81 7.07 -9.96
CA PRO A 380 -2.17 6.69 -10.31
C PRO A 380 -2.35 5.18 -10.22
N ILE A 381 -3.38 4.74 -9.50
CA ILE A 381 -3.76 3.35 -9.32
C ILE A 381 -5.25 3.24 -9.64
N ARG A 382 -5.60 2.43 -10.64
CA ARG A 382 -6.97 2.30 -11.13
C ARG A 382 -7.74 1.23 -10.35
N LEU A 383 -8.99 1.51 -10.01
CA LEU A 383 -9.90 0.52 -9.45
C LEU A 383 -10.25 -0.53 -10.51
N PRO A 384 -10.31 -1.83 -10.13
CA PRO A 384 -10.56 -2.90 -11.09
C PRO A 384 -12.05 -3.14 -11.38
N CYS A 385 -12.93 -2.19 -11.09
CA CYS A 385 -14.37 -2.33 -11.29
C CYS A 385 -14.92 -1.17 -12.13
N SER A 386 -15.92 -1.50 -12.96
CA SER A 386 -16.63 -0.49 -13.76
C SER A 386 -17.63 0.31 -12.89
N PRO A 387 -17.79 1.62 -13.09
CA PRO A 387 -16.96 2.47 -13.92
C PRO A 387 -15.52 2.51 -13.42
N HIS A 388 -14.57 2.51 -14.36
CA HIS A 388 -13.16 2.50 -14.00
C HIS A 388 -12.73 3.88 -13.53
N GLU A 389 -12.47 3.99 -12.24
CA GLU A 389 -12.02 5.20 -11.59
C GLU A 389 -10.61 5.00 -11.00
N TYR A 390 -9.89 6.09 -10.78
CA TYR A 390 -8.65 6.03 -10.03
C TYR A 390 -8.91 6.05 -8.53
N CYS A 391 -8.11 5.28 -7.80
CA CYS A 391 -8.12 5.34 -6.34
C CYS A 391 -7.83 6.77 -5.89
N HIS A 392 -8.65 7.29 -4.98
CA HIS A 392 -8.39 8.59 -4.40
C HIS A 392 -7.04 8.59 -3.66
N SER A 393 -6.14 9.50 -4.05
CA SER A 393 -4.79 9.61 -3.52
C SER A 393 -4.51 11.01 -3.01
N ASN A 394 -4.00 11.11 -1.78
CA ASN A 394 -3.51 12.35 -1.18
C ASN A 394 -1.98 12.50 -1.31
N ILE A 395 -1.35 11.71 -2.15
CA ILE A 395 0.10 11.76 -2.36
C ILE A 395 0.52 13.14 -2.85
N THR A 396 1.53 13.70 -2.18
CA THR A 396 2.18 14.95 -2.52
C THR A 396 3.63 14.67 -2.98
N ARG A 397 4.35 15.70 -3.36
CA ARG A 397 5.76 15.56 -3.76
C ARG A 397 6.62 14.92 -2.65
N SER A 398 6.46 15.34 -1.40
CA SER A 398 7.20 14.79 -0.25
C SER A 398 6.96 13.31 -0.04
N THR A 399 5.70 12.92 0.02
CA THR A 399 5.32 11.52 0.27
C THR A 399 5.64 10.61 -0.92
N PHE A 400 5.55 11.12 -2.15
CA PHE A 400 5.98 10.41 -3.34
C PHE A 400 7.47 10.03 -3.29
N TYR A 401 8.35 10.99 -2.95
CA TYR A 401 9.78 10.70 -2.84
C TYR A 401 10.07 9.71 -1.72
N LYS A 402 9.38 9.81 -0.58
CA LYS A 402 9.54 8.85 0.52
C LYS A 402 9.08 7.44 0.13
N ILE A 403 7.91 7.30 -0.49
CA ILE A 403 7.40 6.00 -0.96
C ILE A 403 8.41 5.35 -1.91
N ARG A 404 8.92 6.10 -2.90
CA ARG A 404 9.92 5.58 -3.84
C ARG A 404 11.23 5.18 -3.15
N ALA A 405 11.72 5.99 -2.22
CA ALA A 405 12.93 5.67 -1.46
C ALA A 405 12.76 4.38 -0.64
N GLU A 406 11.59 4.16 -0.03
CA GLU A 406 11.31 2.95 0.74
C GLU A 406 11.12 1.72 -0.14
N PHE A 407 10.52 1.83 -1.32
CA PHE A 407 10.52 0.73 -2.31
C PHE A 407 11.95 0.36 -2.74
N LEU A 408 12.80 1.35 -3.03
CA LEU A 408 14.20 1.13 -3.40
C LEU A 408 15.00 0.49 -2.25
N ARG A 409 14.78 0.94 -0.99
CA ARG A 409 15.35 0.29 0.19
C ARG A 409 14.93 -1.17 0.27
N GLY A 410 13.63 -1.45 0.15
CA GLY A 410 13.10 -2.82 0.16
C GLY A 410 13.73 -3.69 -0.92
N HIS A 411 13.90 -3.16 -2.14
CA HIS A 411 14.59 -3.86 -3.22
C HIS A 411 16.06 -4.18 -2.86
N ASN A 412 16.80 -3.21 -2.32
CA ASN A 412 18.19 -3.42 -1.94
C ASN A 412 18.32 -4.45 -0.81
N MET A 413 17.40 -4.43 0.17
CA MET A 413 17.40 -5.38 1.29
C MET A 413 17.03 -6.80 0.86
N THR A 414 16.15 -6.97 -0.13
CA THR A 414 15.68 -8.29 -0.57
C THR A 414 16.46 -8.86 -1.76
N ARG A 415 17.44 -8.14 -2.31
CA ARG A 415 18.22 -8.59 -3.47
C ARG A 415 18.95 -9.92 -3.22
N ASP A 416 19.48 -10.08 -2.02
CA ASP A 416 20.28 -11.23 -1.62
C ASP A 416 19.51 -12.13 -0.62
N ILE A 417 18.20 -12.30 -0.82
CA ILE A 417 17.26 -12.99 0.08
C ILE A 417 17.63 -14.46 0.36
N LEU A 418 18.32 -15.09 -0.58
CA LEU A 418 18.73 -16.51 -0.45
C LEU A 418 20.03 -16.71 0.34
N ARG A 419 20.68 -15.64 0.78
CA ARG A 419 21.87 -15.77 1.64
C ARG A 419 21.50 -16.39 2.99
N PRO A 420 22.36 -17.26 3.56
CA PRO A 420 22.07 -17.92 4.85
C PRO A 420 21.88 -16.94 6.01
N ASP A 421 22.60 -15.80 5.98
CA ASP A 421 22.57 -14.74 7.00
C ASP A 421 21.44 -13.72 6.80
N PHE A 422 20.51 -13.94 5.86
CA PHE A 422 19.41 -13.04 5.62
C PHE A 422 18.39 -13.04 6.77
N ASP A 423 18.04 -11.84 7.26
CA ASP A 423 17.07 -11.64 8.33
C ASP A 423 15.88 -10.76 7.87
N TRP A 424 14.66 -11.28 8.06
CA TRP A 424 13.44 -10.56 7.75
C TRP A 424 13.25 -9.28 8.58
N HIS A 425 13.74 -9.24 9.83
CA HIS A 425 13.65 -8.06 10.68
C HIS A 425 14.29 -6.83 10.04
N SER A 426 15.34 -7.00 9.26
CA SER A 426 15.98 -5.91 8.54
C SER A 426 15.12 -5.27 7.47
N VAL A 427 14.28 -6.07 6.77
CA VAL A 427 13.33 -5.58 5.76
C VAL A 427 12.21 -4.77 6.42
N PHE A 428 11.69 -5.28 7.55
CA PHE A 428 10.54 -4.74 8.28
C PHE A 428 10.93 -3.84 9.46
N GLU A 429 12.19 -3.41 9.55
CA GLU A 429 12.65 -2.50 10.58
C GLU A 429 11.82 -1.20 10.60
N PRO A 430 11.37 -0.72 11.76
CA PRO A 430 10.65 0.55 11.87
C PRO A 430 11.47 1.74 11.36
N PHE A 431 10.82 2.69 10.71
CA PHE A 431 11.47 3.92 10.26
C PHE A 431 11.86 4.80 11.45
N PRO A 432 13.13 5.21 11.58
CA PRO A 432 13.60 5.92 12.77
C PRO A 432 13.27 7.42 12.68
N TYR A 433 11.99 7.79 12.71
CA TYR A 433 11.50 9.16 12.50
C TYR A 433 12.24 10.20 13.31
N LEU A 434 12.27 10.04 14.62
CA LEU A 434 12.75 11.05 15.54
C LEU A 434 14.28 11.18 15.53
N LYS A 435 14.99 10.16 15.01
CA LYS A 435 16.44 10.21 14.78
C LYS A 435 16.81 10.74 13.40
N LYS A 436 15.84 10.75 12.46
CA LYS A 436 16.10 11.08 11.05
C LYS A 436 16.19 12.58 10.80
N TYR A 437 15.46 13.38 11.56
CA TYR A 437 15.31 14.80 11.34
C TYR A 437 15.84 15.63 12.52
N ALA A 438 16.50 16.75 12.23
CA ALA A 438 16.97 17.70 13.24
C ALA A 438 15.84 18.67 13.67
N ARG A 439 14.86 18.91 12.81
CA ARG A 439 13.74 19.83 13.04
C ARG A 439 12.42 19.19 12.62
N PHE A 440 11.34 19.59 13.30
CA PHE A 440 10.00 19.10 13.07
C PHE A 440 8.98 20.24 13.03
N VAL A 441 7.91 20.11 12.25
CA VAL A 441 6.68 20.84 12.48
C VAL A 441 5.92 20.10 13.58
N LYS A 442 5.70 20.76 14.72
CA LYS A 442 4.79 20.31 15.78
C LYS A 442 3.39 20.80 15.41
N ILE A 443 2.44 19.87 15.29
CA ILE A 443 1.03 20.14 15.09
C ILE A 443 0.34 19.78 16.41
N TYR A 444 -0.10 20.78 17.15
CA TYR A 444 -0.75 20.62 18.44
C TYR A 444 -2.27 20.82 18.27
N LEU A 445 -3.04 19.83 18.72
CA LEU A 445 -4.50 19.83 18.65
C LEU A 445 -5.05 19.61 20.04
N SER A 446 -5.97 20.44 20.49
CA SER A 446 -6.65 20.29 21.78
C SER A 446 -8.11 20.71 21.74
N THR A 447 -8.86 20.24 22.72
CA THR A 447 -10.27 20.58 22.96
C THR A 447 -10.48 20.77 24.46
N SER A 448 -11.56 21.46 24.83
CA SER A 448 -11.97 21.60 26.25
C SER A 448 -12.48 20.28 26.84
N ASP A 449 -13.10 19.42 25.99
CA ASP A 449 -13.67 18.13 26.40
C ASP A 449 -12.99 16.97 25.66
N GLN A 450 -12.65 15.92 26.43
CA GLN A 450 -12.07 14.67 25.92
C GLN A 450 -13.00 13.97 24.91
N SER A 451 -14.31 14.09 25.04
CA SER A 451 -15.28 13.47 24.12
C SER A 451 -15.24 14.07 22.71
N GLU A 452 -14.85 15.34 22.56
CA GLU A 452 -14.80 16.08 21.30
C GLU A 452 -13.46 15.95 20.58
N LEU A 453 -12.39 15.56 21.32
CA LEU A 453 -11.03 15.50 20.79
C LEU A 453 -10.92 14.58 19.58
N GLY A 454 -11.59 13.44 19.61
CA GLY A 454 -11.57 12.46 18.53
C GLY A 454 -12.11 13.01 17.22
N ASP A 455 -13.22 13.73 17.25
CA ASP A 455 -13.87 14.34 16.09
C ASP A 455 -13.04 15.50 15.54
N TRP A 456 -12.51 16.36 16.43
CA TRP A 456 -11.61 17.44 16.04
C TRP A 456 -10.35 16.95 15.36
N VAL A 457 -9.66 15.98 15.95
CA VAL A 457 -8.45 15.36 15.37
C VAL A 457 -8.78 14.71 14.02
N GLY A 458 -9.90 13.99 13.92
CA GLY A 458 -10.36 13.38 12.66
C GLY A 458 -10.60 14.42 11.57
N TRP A 459 -11.24 15.54 11.91
CA TRP A 459 -11.48 16.66 10.99
C TRP A 459 -10.17 17.28 10.48
N VAL A 460 -9.25 17.62 11.38
CA VAL A 460 -7.95 18.20 11.04
C VAL A 460 -7.14 17.24 10.15
N ARG A 461 -7.08 15.96 10.52
CA ARG A 461 -6.37 14.92 9.73
C ARG A 461 -6.94 14.76 8.32
N SER A 462 -8.23 14.93 8.14
CA SER A 462 -8.86 14.86 6.80
C SER A 462 -8.33 15.95 5.85
N ARG A 463 -7.72 17.00 6.40
CA ARG A 463 -7.15 18.17 5.69
C ARG A 463 -5.64 18.22 5.68
N PHE A 464 -4.96 17.22 6.21
CA PHE A 464 -3.48 17.16 6.27
C PHE A 464 -2.81 17.30 4.91
N ARG A 465 -3.48 16.87 3.82
CA ARG A 465 -2.96 17.10 2.48
C ARG A 465 -2.81 18.60 2.18
N CYS A 466 -3.79 19.43 2.59
CA CYS A 466 -3.71 20.88 2.37
C CYS A 466 -2.53 21.48 3.15
N LEU A 467 -2.37 21.09 4.42
CA LEU A 467 -1.23 21.52 5.24
C LEU A 467 0.10 21.10 4.61
N LEU A 468 0.21 19.84 4.18
CA LEU A 468 1.44 19.31 3.61
C LEU A 468 1.84 20.04 2.31
N VAL A 469 0.87 20.33 1.42
CA VAL A 469 1.11 21.10 0.20
C VAL A 469 1.64 22.51 0.53
N LYS A 470 1.04 23.19 1.51
CA LYS A 470 1.51 24.52 1.96
C LYS A 470 2.91 24.47 2.54
N LEU A 471 3.23 23.47 3.35
CA LEU A 471 4.59 23.28 3.87
C LEU A 471 5.59 23.02 2.76
N GLU A 472 5.20 22.25 1.71
CA GLU A 472 6.06 22.00 0.55
C GLU A 472 6.37 23.27 -0.26
N GLU A 473 5.43 24.22 -0.32
CA GLU A 473 5.62 25.52 -0.99
C GLU A 473 6.66 26.39 -0.28
N VAL A 474 6.59 26.46 1.04
CA VAL A 474 7.44 27.40 1.84
C VAL A 474 8.76 26.79 2.31
N GLN A 475 8.79 25.49 2.63
CA GLN A 475 9.95 24.83 3.25
C GLN A 475 10.62 23.83 2.30
N GLY A 476 9.88 23.23 1.38
CA GLY A 476 10.31 22.11 0.58
C GLY A 476 9.80 20.78 1.14
N LEU A 477 10.61 19.72 1.10
CA LEU A 477 10.14 18.39 1.47
C LEU A 477 9.90 18.26 2.98
N CYS A 478 8.69 17.77 3.32
CA CYS A 478 8.25 17.50 4.67
C CYS A 478 7.78 16.05 4.79
N ASP A 479 8.16 15.35 5.85
CA ASP A 479 7.81 13.94 6.07
C ASP A 479 6.71 13.83 7.14
N PRO A 480 5.45 13.59 6.74
CA PRO A 480 4.36 13.41 7.70
C PRO A 480 4.54 12.11 8.49
N ASN A 481 4.56 12.25 9.82
CA ASN A 481 4.54 11.12 10.73
C ASN A 481 3.09 10.85 11.17
N PRO A 482 2.55 9.65 10.92
CA PRO A 482 1.19 9.31 11.32
C PRO A 482 1.01 9.06 12.82
N THR A 483 2.11 8.98 13.58
CA THR A 483 2.06 8.67 15.02
C THR A 483 1.50 9.85 15.81
N GLU A 484 0.54 9.55 16.67
CA GLU A 484 -0.07 10.46 17.62
C GLU A 484 0.70 10.42 18.94
N TYR A 485 1.02 11.60 19.46
CA TYR A 485 1.63 11.78 20.78
C TYR A 485 0.68 12.58 21.66
N VAL A 486 0.85 12.48 22.97
CA VAL A 486 0.13 13.29 23.96
C VAL A 486 1.15 14.16 24.69
N ASP A 487 0.89 15.45 24.79
CA ASP A 487 1.66 16.36 25.63
C ASP A 487 1.11 16.27 27.06
N THR A 488 1.85 15.55 27.92
CA THR A 488 1.43 15.29 29.31
C THR A 488 1.64 16.51 30.23
N GLU A 489 2.32 17.55 29.75
CA GLU A 489 2.52 18.79 30.52
C GLU A 489 1.37 19.78 30.26
N ALA A 490 0.56 19.56 29.19
CA ALA A 490 -0.64 20.34 28.93
C ALA A 490 -1.81 19.88 29.83
N GLY A 491 -2.54 20.84 30.40
CA GLY A 491 -3.67 20.58 31.28
C GLY A 491 -4.98 20.19 30.57
N GLU A 492 -5.02 20.25 29.23
CA GLU A 492 -6.19 19.99 28.41
C GLU A 492 -6.02 18.71 27.56
N PRO A 493 -7.14 18.06 27.17
CA PRO A 493 -7.09 16.93 26.24
C PRO A 493 -6.42 17.32 24.92
N ASN A 494 -5.37 16.59 24.50
CA ASN A 494 -4.59 16.98 23.34
C ASN A 494 -4.04 15.79 22.55
N VAL A 495 -3.72 16.05 21.27
CA VAL A 495 -2.95 15.18 20.39
C VAL A 495 -1.91 16.03 19.66
N VAL A 496 -0.69 15.50 19.56
CA VAL A 496 0.44 16.16 18.92
C VAL A 496 1.00 15.29 17.80
N PHE A 497 1.23 15.89 16.63
CA PHE A 497 1.98 15.27 15.54
C PHE A 497 3.33 15.97 15.34
N TYR A 498 4.36 15.21 15.00
CA TYR A 498 5.68 15.73 14.66
C TYR A 498 6.04 15.33 13.23
N TRP A 499 6.02 16.27 12.29
CA TRP A 499 6.39 16.04 10.89
C TRP A 499 7.84 16.46 10.64
N GLY A 500 8.65 15.54 10.10
CA GLY A 500 10.07 15.77 9.88
C GLY A 500 10.34 16.77 8.76
N LEU A 501 11.20 17.75 9.00
CA LEU A 501 11.62 18.73 8.01
C LEU A 501 12.99 18.36 7.43
N GLN A 502 13.06 18.25 6.09
CA GLN A 502 14.34 18.15 5.41
C GLN A 502 15.06 19.51 5.40
N PRO A 503 16.41 19.55 5.35
CA PRO A 503 17.14 20.81 5.21
C PRO A 503 16.64 21.60 4.00
N GLY A 504 16.11 22.79 4.22
CA GLY A 504 15.61 23.70 3.19
C GLY A 504 16.64 24.75 2.80
N LYS A 505 16.36 25.51 1.73
CA LYS A 505 17.21 26.60 1.24
C LYS A 505 17.21 27.82 2.17
N THR A 506 16.18 27.97 3.01
CA THR A 506 16.02 29.07 3.96
C THR A 506 15.92 28.54 5.38
N ASN A 507 16.57 29.21 6.34
CA ASN A 507 16.53 28.83 7.75
C ASN A 507 15.25 29.32 8.46
N ALA A 508 14.57 30.32 7.90
CA ALA A 508 13.34 30.85 8.48
C ALA A 508 12.12 30.23 7.76
N ILE A 509 11.24 29.60 8.54
CA ILE A 509 9.94 29.12 8.06
C ILE A 509 8.91 30.15 8.53
N TYR A 510 8.17 30.71 7.61
CA TYR A 510 7.00 31.55 7.92
C TYR A 510 5.83 30.66 8.35
N ILE A 511 6.00 29.94 9.48
CA ILE A 511 5.02 28.96 9.97
C ILE A 511 3.69 29.61 10.30
N GLU A 512 3.70 30.85 10.77
CA GLU A 512 2.53 31.65 11.13
C GLU A 512 1.61 31.90 9.92
N SER A 513 2.18 32.16 8.74
CA SER A 513 1.40 32.29 7.51
C SER A 513 0.75 30.97 7.09
N VAL A 514 1.48 29.84 7.22
CA VAL A 514 0.95 28.51 6.94
C VAL A 514 -0.17 28.15 7.91
N GLU A 515 0.01 28.47 9.19
CA GLU A 515 -1.00 28.27 10.24
C GLU A 515 -2.28 29.05 9.94
N ALA A 516 -2.16 30.34 9.66
CA ALA A 516 -3.30 31.21 9.37
C ALA A 516 -4.10 30.73 8.14
N ASP A 517 -3.41 30.30 7.08
CA ASP A 517 -4.06 29.76 5.88
C ASP A 517 -4.71 28.39 6.15
N PHE A 518 -4.09 27.58 6.98
CA PHE A 518 -4.64 26.26 7.31
C PHE A 518 -5.85 26.38 8.24
N LEU A 519 -5.82 27.30 9.22
CA LEU A 519 -6.96 27.61 10.10
C LEU A 519 -8.18 28.07 9.29
N LYS A 520 -8.02 28.94 8.28
CA LYS A 520 -9.13 29.31 7.38
C LYS A 520 -9.76 28.09 6.71
N ASN A 521 -8.94 27.10 6.31
CA ASN A 521 -9.42 25.87 5.72
C ASN A 521 -10.13 24.96 6.73
N LEU A 522 -9.68 24.93 7.99
CA LEU A 522 -10.27 24.13 9.07
C LEU A 522 -11.64 24.64 9.48
N TYR A 523 -11.80 25.98 9.60
CA TYR A 523 -13.05 26.59 10.04
C TYR A 523 -14.16 26.54 8.98
N ASN A 524 -13.80 26.30 7.74
CA ASN A 524 -14.78 26.20 6.66
C ASN A 524 -15.50 24.84 6.70
N GLY A 525 -16.78 24.86 7.06
CA GLY A 525 -17.69 23.70 7.01
C GLY A 525 -17.59 22.73 8.19
N TYR A 526 -16.88 23.05 9.26
CA TYR A 526 -16.94 22.27 10.49
C TYR A 526 -18.18 22.62 11.31
N GLN A 527 -18.92 21.60 11.73
CA GLN A 527 -20.16 21.76 12.48
C GLN A 527 -20.06 21.34 13.96
N GLY A 528 -18.91 20.81 14.38
CA GLY A 528 -18.63 20.45 15.78
C GLY A 528 -18.06 21.60 16.59
N SER A 529 -17.75 21.34 17.87
CA SER A 529 -17.03 22.27 18.73
C SER A 529 -15.62 22.49 18.20
N LEU A 530 -15.27 23.73 17.90
CA LEU A 530 -13.95 24.09 17.40
C LEU A 530 -12.90 23.90 18.52
N GLY A 531 -11.96 22.99 18.28
CA GLY A 531 -10.77 22.86 19.10
C GLY A 531 -9.69 23.87 18.70
N ARG A 532 -8.64 23.90 19.50
CA ARG A 532 -7.41 24.67 19.24
C ARG A 532 -6.49 23.89 18.30
N MET A 533 -5.87 24.57 17.35
CA MET A 533 -4.80 24.04 16.51
C MET A 533 -3.66 25.04 16.45
N GLU A 534 -2.42 24.56 16.70
CA GLU A 534 -1.22 25.38 16.67
C GLU A 534 -0.13 24.67 15.87
N LEU A 535 0.62 25.46 15.09
CA LEU A 535 1.81 25.01 14.39
C LEU A 535 3.05 25.69 14.99
N SER A 536 4.08 24.91 15.21
CA SER A 536 5.39 25.44 15.60
C SER A 536 6.52 24.61 15.01
N VAL A 537 7.70 25.21 14.88
CA VAL A 537 8.91 24.48 14.48
C VAL A 537 9.73 24.20 15.70
N VAL A 538 10.00 22.93 15.96
CA VAL A 538 10.75 22.47 17.12
C VAL A 538 12.01 21.72 16.71
N GLN A 539 13.04 21.78 17.54
CA GLN A 539 14.27 20.99 17.42
C GLN A 539 14.02 19.57 17.95
N ALA A 540 14.81 18.59 17.50
CA ALA A 540 14.76 17.23 18.01
C ALA A 540 14.95 17.14 19.55
N SER A 541 15.71 18.06 20.13
CA SER A 541 15.91 18.17 21.58
C SER A 541 14.69 18.68 22.36
N GLN A 542 13.74 19.33 21.68
CA GLN A 542 12.53 19.92 22.26
C GLN A 542 11.29 19.03 22.13
N LEU A 543 11.46 17.81 21.61
CA LEU A 543 10.36 16.86 21.52
C LEU A 543 9.86 16.48 22.92
N SER A 544 8.58 16.17 23.05
CA SER A 544 8.00 15.70 24.31
C SER A 544 8.71 14.47 24.85
N LYS A 545 8.73 14.28 26.19
CA LYS A 545 9.39 13.13 26.85
C LYS A 545 8.92 11.79 26.29
N ASN A 546 7.63 11.68 25.94
CA ASN A 546 7.06 10.49 25.33
C ASN A 546 7.62 10.23 23.91
N ALA A 547 7.80 11.29 23.12
CA ALA A 547 8.43 11.20 21.81
C ALA A 547 9.94 10.89 21.94
N GLN A 548 10.64 11.47 22.91
CA GLN A 548 12.06 11.20 23.15
C GLN A 548 12.33 9.75 23.60
N SER A 549 11.43 9.14 24.37
CA SER A 549 11.55 7.74 24.81
C SER A 549 11.49 6.74 23.65
N ASP A 550 10.80 7.06 22.56
CA ASP A 550 10.80 6.27 21.33
C ASP A 550 12.16 6.28 20.60
N THR A 551 13.04 7.25 20.90
CA THR A 551 14.38 7.33 20.28
C THR A 551 15.40 6.38 20.90
N GLY A 552 15.16 5.84 22.10
CA GLY A 552 16.20 5.23 22.95
C GLY A 552 16.15 3.71 23.10
N ARG A 553 15.09 3.01 22.74
CA ARG A 553 14.97 1.56 22.98
C ARG A 553 14.52 0.82 21.74
N GLY A 554 15.46 0.14 21.10
CA GLY A 554 15.20 -0.97 20.17
C GLY A 554 14.61 -2.20 20.88
N LYS A 555 13.54 -2.03 21.65
CA LYS A 555 12.61 -3.07 22.09
C LYS A 555 11.23 -2.57 21.71
N GLY A 556 10.60 -3.28 20.74
CA GLY A 556 9.32 -2.96 20.17
C GLY A 556 8.32 -2.38 21.16
N ARG A 557 8.27 -1.07 21.29
CA ARG A 557 7.06 -0.38 21.70
C ARG A 557 6.24 -0.18 20.43
N LYS A 558 5.14 -0.87 20.39
CA LYS A 558 4.06 -0.72 19.45
C LYS A 558 3.78 0.77 19.29
N ALA A 559 3.91 1.29 18.06
CA ALA A 559 3.34 2.58 17.73
C ALA A 559 1.88 2.51 18.18
N CYS A 560 1.46 3.43 19.02
CA CYS A 560 0.14 3.46 19.62
C CYS A 560 -0.91 3.84 18.54
N TRP A 561 -1.22 2.90 17.70
CA TRP A 561 -2.60 2.67 17.31
C TRP A 561 -3.18 1.98 18.53
N LYS A 562 -4.07 2.58 19.30
CA LYS A 562 -4.64 2.05 20.55
C LYS A 562 -4.65 0.51 20.57
N ILE A 563 -3.49 -0.08 20.92
CA ILE A 563 -3.30 -1.49 21.13
C ILE A 563 -3.16 -1.60 22.63
N HIS A 564 -4.21 -2.04 23.29
CA HIS A 564 -4.17 -2.37 24.71
C HIS A 564 -3.08 -3.42 24.96
N ASP A 565 -2.17 -3.09 25.89
CA ASP A 565 -1.16 -3.97 26.44
C ASP A 565 -1.77 -5.28 26.92
N TYR A 566 -1.46 -6.39 26.27
CA TYR A 566 -1.46 -7.71 26.90
C TYR A 566 -0.56 -8.66 26.10
N TYR A 567 0.64 -8.92 26.62
CA TYR A 567 1.41 -10.12 26.32
C TYR A 567 1.80 -10.81 27.62
N PRO A 568 1.39 -12.06 27.86
CA PRO A 568 2.07 -12.91 28.82
C PRO A 568 3.39 -13.40 28.20
N ARG A 569 4.48 -13.16 28.93
CA ARG A 569 5.76 -13.83 28.66
C ARG A 569 5.61 -15.28 29.10
N ASN A 570 5.59 -16.22 28.14
CA ASN A 570 6.23 -17.53 28.30
C ASN A 570 6.23 -18.27 26.95
N PRO A 571 7.33 -18.83 26.51
CA PRO A 571 7.38 -19.67 25.33
C PRO A 571 6.98 -21.09 25.75
N VAL A 572 5.75 -21.47 25.47
CA VAL A 572 5.40 -22.89 25.40
C VAL A 572 5.29 -23.25 23.92
N TYR A 573 6.30 -23.91 23.45
CA TYR A 573 6.25 -24.61 22.17
C TYR A 573 5.19 -25.69 22.24
N SER A 574 4.09 -25.54 21.51
CA SER A 574 3.22 -26.65 21.18
C SER A 574 2.56 -26.46 19.81
N GLN A 575 2.96 -27.26 18.91
CA GLN A 575 2.28 -28.21 18.03
C GLN A 575 1.04 -27.78 17.19
N HIS A 576 0.63 -26.50 17.07
CA HIS A 576 -0.46 -26.13 16.19
C HIS A 576 -0.04 -25.02 15.21
N LEU A 577 0.54 -25.43 14.08
CA LEU A 577 0.62 -24.60 12.90
C LEU A 577 -0.80 -24.31 12.39
N PRO A 578 -1.13 -23.04 12.02
CA PRO A 578 -2.43 -22.72 11.42
C PRO A 578 -2.71 -23.59 10.20
N HIS A 579 -3.95 -23.95 9.97
CA HIS A 579 -4.39 -24.86 8.89
C HIS A 579 -3.86 -24.50 7.50
N TYR A 580 -3.66 -23.22 7.21
CA TYR A 580 -3.11 -22.78 5.92
C TYR A 580 -1.60 -23.05 5.79
N LEU A 581 -0.83 -23.08 6.90
CA LEU A 581 0.57 -23.52 6.90
C LEU A 581 0.69 -25.03 6.68
N VAL A 582 -0.25 -25.80 7.22
CA VAL A 582 -0.34 -27.25 6.99
C VAL A 582 -0.64 -27.55 5.53
N GLY A 583 -1.56 -26.80 4.91
CA GLY A 583 -1.84 -26.90 3.47
C GLY A 583 -0.62 -26.56 2.60
N TYR A 584 0.17 -25.56 3.00
CA TYR A 584 1.40 -25.20 2.28
C TYR A 584 2.48 -26.30 2.38
N MET A 585 2.64 -26.91 3.55
CA MET A 585 3.57 -28.03 3.72
C MET A 585 3.08 -29.33 3.05
N ALA A 586 1.76 -29.57 3.02
CA ALA A 586 1.19 -30.74 2.34
C ALA A 586 1.31 -30.63 0.82
N ALA A 587 1.21 -29.43 0.25
CA ALA A 587 1.37 -29.21 -1.19
C ALA A 587 2.82 -29.36 -1.67
N THR A 588 3.82 -29.21 -0.79
CA THR A 588 5.24 -29.41 -1.14
C THR A 588 5.74 -30.84 -0.96
N ASN A 589 4.98 -31.69 -0.22
CA ASN A 589 5.35 -33.11 0.02
C ASN A 589 4.58 -34.12 -0.83
N GLY A 590 3.75 -33.68 -1.76
CA GLY A 590 2.82 -34.52 -2.53
C GLY A 590 3.26 -34.85 -3.94
N ASP A 591 4.47 -35.41 -4.14
CA ASP A 591 4.84 -36.06 -5.40
C ASP A 591 5.64 -37.35 -5.12
N THR A 592 4.98 -38.36 -4.64
CA THR A 592 5.29 -39.77 -4.90
C THR A 592 4.03 -40.56 -4.63
N ASP A 593 3.61 -41.31 -5.64
CA ASP A 593 2.54 -42.28 -5.73
C ASP A 593 1.22 -41.81 -6.36
N CYS A 594 1.23 -41.82 -7.69
CA CYS A 594 0.02 -41.92 -8.49
C CYS A 594 0.17 -43.03 -9.52
N GLU A 595 0.01 -44.27 -9.06
CA GLU A 595 -0.40 -45.38 -9.92
C GLU A 595 -1.54 -46.13 -9.24
N SER A 596 -2.57 -46.41 -10.07
CA SER A 596 -3.72 -47.29 -9.83
C SER A 596 -4.90 -46.72 -9.03
N ALA A 597 -5.95 -46.29 -9.76
CA ALA A 597 -7.31 -46.81 -9.62
C ALA A 597 -8.26 -46.11 -10.59
N TRP A 598 -8.43 -46.67 -11.75
CA TRP A 598 -9.69 -46.60 -12.49
C TRP A 598 -10.44 -47.91 -12.19
N GLY A 599 -11.60 -47.81 -11.57
CA GLY A 599 -12.58 -48.83 -11.35
C GLY A 599 -13.89 -48.14 -10.97
#